data_a947f780f4b51aa6038dc14fea15c77b
#
_entry.id   a947f780f4b51aa6038dc14fea15c77b
#
_cell.length_a   1.000
_cell.length_b   1.000
_cell.length_c   1.000
_cell.angle_alpha   90.00
_cell.angle_beta   90.00
_cell.angle_gamma   90.00
#
_symmetry.space_group_name_H-M   'P 1'
#
loop_
_entity.id
_entity.type
_entity.pdbx_description
1 polymer ?
#
loop_
_entity_poly.entity_id
_entity_poly.type
_entity_poly.pdbx_seq_one_letter_code
_entity_poly.pdbx_strand_id
1 'polypeptide(L)'
;MIFLLAVVAGCQLNVRPTDDELRQSGIVVDRYDRVESTFLTMSDFASLHQMRSDYPVQTRTLVEDMLQLGPVTAPDMSRRMLHFYQDSTLRAIISDVGRQYNDIDDIQQQLSSSFHRLGHLFPAMPMPHVYTQIGALAQSIVVTDTLLGISLDKYLGSDYPVYLHYGYTANQRRMMTRQYIVPDCIGFYLLSLYPMPEQADSVPALRRWHMQKIQCIVNEAMTRKVFESDTISRLEHFRMQHPHLSASEFLLLDSLAN
;
A
#
# COMPACT_ATOMS: atom_id res chain seq x y z
N MET A 1 -41.16 -20.06 -38.82
CA MET A 1 -40.21 -18.95 -38.61
C MET A 1 -39.68 -19.12 -37.18
N ILE A 2 -38.51 -19.77 -37.05
CA ILE A 2 -37.92 -20.09 -35.74
C ILE A 2 -36.86 -19.04 -35.48
N PHE A 3 -37.06 -18.21 -34.45
CA PHE A 3 -36.04 -17.22 -33.98
C PHE A 3 -35.03 -17.94 -33.08
N LEU A 4 -33.82 -18.05 -33.57
CA LEU A 4 -32.68 -18.56 -32.82
C LEU A 4 -32.12 -17.39 -31.97
N LEU A 5 -32.36 -17.42 -30.65
CA LEU A 5 -31.73 -16.51 -29.70
C LEU A 5 -30.28 -16.99 -29.46
N ALA A 6 -29.31 -16.30 -30.01
CA ALA A 6 -27.89 -16.50 -29.67
C ALA A 6 -27.60 -15.82 -28.31
N VAL A 7 -27.45 -16.62 -27.26
CA VAL A 7 -26.91 -16.16 -25.98
C VAL A 7 -25.40 -16.00 -26.13
N VAL A 8 -24.95 -14.77 -26.26
CA VAL A 8 -23.51 -14.44 -26.19
C VAL A 8 -23.12 -14.46 -24.72
N ALA A 9 -22.52 -15.57 -24.27
CA ALA A 9 -21.81 -15.63 -22.99
C ALA A 9 -20.53 -14.78 -23.09
N GLY A 10 -20.59 -13.52 -22.66
CA GLY A 10 -19.44 -12.66 -22.51
C GLY A 10 -18.56 -13.19 -21.38
N CYS A 11 -17.45 -13.85 -21.72
CA CYS A 11 -16.34 -14.01 -20.79
C CYS A 11 -15.86 -12.60 -20.43
N GLN A 12 -16.12 -12.13 -19.22
CA GLN A 12 -15.42 -10.97 -18.67
C GLN A 12 -13.97 -11.38 -18.46
N LEU A 13 -13.14 -11.09 -19.45
CA LEU A 13 -11.68 -11.04 -19.26
C LEU A 13 -11.43 -9.93 -18.25
N ASN A 14 -10.94 -10.29 -17.08
CA ASN A 14 -10.50 -9.35 -16.06
C ASN A 14 -9.18 -8.72 -16.56
N VAL A 15 -9.29 -7.83 -17.55
CA VAL A 15 -8.15 -7.08 -18.10
C VAL A 15 -7.84 -6.00 -17.08
N ARG A 16 -6.65 -6.06 -16.48
CA ARG A 16 -6.17 -4.99 -15.61
C ARG A 16 -6.10 -3.70 -16.42
N PRO A 17 -6.56 -2.56 -15.86
CA PRO A 17 -6.50 -1.29 -16.55
C PRO A 17 -5.04 -0.91 -16.84
N THR A 18 -4.82 -0.27 -17.96
CA THR A 18 -3.51 0.28 -18.34
C THR A 18 -3.17 1.53 -17.51
N ASP A 19 -1.89 1.92 -17.48
CA ASP A 19 -1.44 3.13 -16.78
C ASP A 19 -2.20 4.38 -17.26
N ASP A 20 -2.54 4.48 -18.54
CA ASP A 20 -3.30 5.61 -19.10
C ASP A 20 -4.76 5.59 -18.61
N GLU A 21 -5.37 4.41 -18.53
CA GLU A 21 -6.72 4.27 -17.97
C GLU A 21 -6.75 4.62 -16.48
N LEU A 22 -5.74 4.19 -15.69
CA LEU A 22 -5.63 4.54 -14.27
C LEU A 22 -5.40 6.04 -14.06
N ARG A 23 -4.65 6.70 -14.97
CA ARG A 23 -4.46 8.15 -14.93
C ARG A 23 -5.76 8.93 -15.21
N GLN A 24 -6.63 8.40 -16.04
CA GLN A 24 -7.90 9.02 -16.42
C GLN A 24 -9.05 8.68 -15.47
N SER A 25 -9.17 7.41 -15.05
CA SER A 25 -10.29 6.92 -14.22
C SER A 25 -10.02 7.02 -12.72
N GLY A 26 -8.78 7.27 -12.32
CA GLY A 26 -8.35 7.24 -10.93
C GLY A 26 -8.03 5.83 -10.41
N ILE A 27 -7.47 5.75 -9.20
CA ILE A 27 -7.10 4.49 -8.57
C ILE A 27 -8.35 3.78 -8.06
N VAL A 28 -8.53 2.53 -8.47
CA VAL A 28 -9.47 1.58 -7.86
C VAL A 28 -8.68 0.68 -6.91
N VAL A 29 -9.20 0.49 -5.71
CA VAL A 29 -8.56 -0.34 -4.69
C VAL A 29 -9.21 -1.72 -4.66
N ASP A 30 -8.45 -2.74 -5.04
CA ASP A 30 -8.90 -4.13 -4.98
C ASP A 30 -9.01 -4.61 -3.53
N ARG A 31 -10.18 -5.10 -3.14
CA ARG A 31 -10.46 -5.58 -1.78
C ARG A 31 -10.05 -7.04 -1.59
N TYR A 32 -8.74 -7.34 -1.77
CA TYR A 32 -8.22 -8.68 -1.52
C TYR A 32 -8.39 -9.09 -0.05
N ASP A 33 -8.30 -8.16 0.90
CA ASP A 33 -8.56 -8.38 2.32
C ASP A 33 -9.91 -9.07 2.61
N ARG A 34 -10.95 -8.82 1.79
CA ARG A 34 -12.26 -9.44 1.96
C ARG A 34 -12.26 -10.91 1.52
N VAL A 35 -11.64 -11.20 0.40
CA VAL A 35 -11.50 -12.57 -0.10
C VAL A 35 -10.64 -13.38 0.86
N GLU A 36 -9.52 -12.82 1.30
CA GLU A 36 -8.63 -13.38 2.32
C GLU A 36 -9.38 -13.65 3.64
N SER A 37 -10.09 -12.66 4.18
CA SER A 37 -10.86 -12.77 5.42
C SER A 37 -11.94 -13.86 5.33
N THR A 38 -12.65 -13.98 4.20
CA THR A 38 -13.65 -15.02 3.99
C THR A 38 -13.03 -16.42 4.03
N PHE A 39 -11.89 -16.60 3.36
CA PHE A 39 -11.14 -17.86 3.44
C PHE A 39 -10.70 -18.18 4.87
N LEU A 40 -10.10 -17.20 5.56
CA LEU A 40 -9.51 -17.40 6.90
C LEU A 40 -10.55 -17.65 7.99
N THR A 41 -11.75 -17.08 7.87
CA THR A 41 -12.80 -17.19 8.91
C THR A 41 -13.77 -18.33 8.66
N MET A 42 -14.10 -18.61 7.39
CA MET A 42 -15.10 -19.60 6.99
C MET A 42 -14.48 -20.87 6.40
N SER A 43 -13.15 -20.91 6.16
CA SER A 43 -12.46 -21.97 5.43
C SER A 43 -13.07 -22.18 4.03
N ASP A 44 -13.51 -21.08 3.39
CA ASP A 44 -14.20 -21.13 2.11
C ASP A 44 -13.25 -21.40 0.96
N PHE A 45 -13.41 -22.55 0.32
CA PHE A 45 -12.54 -22.95 -0.80
C PHE A 45 -12.78 -22.15 -2.08
N ALA A 46 -13.95 -21.53 -2.27
CA ALA A 46 -14.20 -20.64 -3.40
C ALA A 46 -13.35 -19.37 -3.26
N SER A 47 -13.29 -18.79 -2.06
CA SER A 47 -12.39 -17.67 -1.74
C SER A 47 -10.92 -18.04 -1.91
N LEU A 48 -10.49 -19.23 -1.49
CA LEU A 48 -9.12 -19.71 -1.74
C LEU A 48 -8.83 -19.84 -3.24
N HIS A 49 -9.78 -20.33 -4.02
CA HIS A 49 -9.64 -20.40 -5.47
C HIS A 49 -9.49 -18.99 -6.06
N GLN A 50 -10.33 -18.06 -5.65
CA GLN A 50 -10.27 -16.66 -6.07
C GLN A 50 -8.93 -16.00 -5.69
N MET A 51 -8.42 -16.22 -4.48
CA MET A 51 -7.08 -15.77 -4.08
C MET A 51 -5.99 -16.24 -5.06
N ARG A 52 -6.10 -17.47 -5.57
CA ARG A 52 -5.10 -18.06 -6.47
C ARG A 52 -5.29 -17.66 -7.93
N SER A 53 -6.53 -17.49 -8.40
CA SER A 53 -6.84 -17.17 -9.80
C SER A 53 -6.81 -15.68 -10.10
N ASP A 54 -7.44 -14.87 -9.24
CA ASP A 54 -7.65 -13.44 -9.49
C ASP A 54 -6.53 -12.59 -8.84
N TYR A 55 -5.93 -13.10 -7.75
CA TYR A 55 -4.90 -12.42 -6.94
C TYR A 55 -3.62 -13.25 -6.78
N PRO A 56 -3.04 -13.84 -7.86
CA PRO A 56 -1.91 -14.77 -7.73
C PRO A 56 -0.65 -14.11 -7.17
N VAL A 57 -0.35 -12.87 -7.55
CA VAL A 57 0.83 -12.13 -7.06
C VAL A 57 0.64 -11.72 -5.61
N GLN A 58 -0.52 -11.15 -5.27
CA GLN A 58 -0.87 -10.74 -3.90
C GLN A 58 -0.80 -11.93 -2.95
N THR A 59 -1.41 -13.05 -3.34
CA THR A 59 -1.39 -14.29 -2.52
C THR A 59 0.02 -14.84 -2.35
N ARG A 60 0.85 -14.83 -3.40
CA ARG A 60 2.24 -15.26 -3.30
C ARG A 60 3.02 -14.36 -2.35
N THR A 61 2.96 -13.04 -2.55
CA THR A 61 3.66 -12.06 -1.72
C THR A 61 3.26 -12.18 -0.25
N LEU A 62 1.95 -12.32 0.03
CA LEU A 62 1.48 -12.53 1.39
C LEU A 62 2.06 -13.84 1.99
N VAL A 63 1.93 -14.95 1.30
CA VAL A 63 2.24 -16.28 1.84
C VAL A 63 3.74 -16.54 1.92
N GLU A 64 4.48 -16.22 0.85
CA GLU A 64 5.91 -16.54 0.74
C GLU A 64 6.80 -15.47 1.35
N ASP A 65 6.55 -14.18 1.02
CA ASP A 65 7.46 -13.10 1.40
C ASP A 65 7.13 -12.51 2.78
N MET A 66 5.84 -12.31 3.09
CA MET A 66 5.43 -11.66 4.33
C MET A 66 5.28 -12.65 5.50
N LEU A 67 4.49 -13.72 5.31
CA LEU A 67 4.20 -14.69 6.37
C LEU A 67 5.21 -15.83 6.43
N GLN A 68 6.03 -16.00 5.39
CA GLN A 68 7.08 -17.03 5.28
C GLN A 68 6.56 -18.45 5.53
N LEU A 69 5.34 -18.74 5.05
CA LEU A 69 4.69 -20.03 5.23
C LEU A 69 5.16 -21.10 4.23
N GLY A 70 6.04 -20.73 3.31
CA GLY A 70 6.57 -21.58 2.25
C GLY A 70 5.85 -21.39 0.91
N PRO A 71 6.19 -22.20 -0.13
CA PRO A 71 5.68 -21.96 -1.48
C PRO A 71 4.16 -21.98 -1.58
N VAL A 72 3.58 -21.00 -2.26
CA VAL A 72 2.12 -20.90 -2.47
C VAL A 72 1.54 -22.10 -3.22
N THR A 73 2.39 -22.81 -3.96
CA THR A 73 2.03 -24.03 -4.70
C THR A 73 2.07 -25.31 -3.85
N ALA A 74 2.51 -25.23 -2.59
CA ALA A 74 2.56 -26.40 -1.71
C ALA A 74 1.16 -27.00 -1.50
N PRO A 75 0.99 -28.34 -1.57
CA PRO A 75 -0.33 -28.99 -1.43
C PRO A 75 -1.03 -28.70 -0.10
N ASP A 76 -0.27 -28.43 0.95
CA ASP A 76 -0.76 -28.16 2.30
C ASP A 76 -0.81 -26.65 2.67
N MET A 77 -0.61 -25.76 1.69
CA MET A 77 -0.54 -24.31 1.93
C MET A 77 -1.81 -23.76 2.61
N SER A 78 -2.99 -24.18 2.15
CA SER A 78 -4.26 -23.77 2.76
C SER A 78 -4.33 -24.13 4.23
N ARG A 79 -3.87 -25.34 4.60
CA ARG A 79 -3.83 -25.78 5.99
C ARG A 79 -2.83 -24.98 6.80
N ARG A 80 -1.66 -24.62 6.25
CA ARG A 80 -0.65 -23.78 6.94
C ARG A 80 -1.20 -22.37 7.19
N MET A 81 -1.85 -21.76 6.20
CA MET A 81 -2.50 -20.46 6.39
C MET A 81 -3.57 -20.51 7.48
N LEU A 82 -4.50 -21.46 7.40
CA LEU A 82 -5.55 -21.61 8.41
C LEU A 82 -4.97 -21.85 9.80
N HIS A 83 -3.92 -22.68 9.93
CA HIS A 83 -3.25 -22.92 11.20
C HIS A 83 -2.57 -21.66 11.75
N PHE A 84 -1.88 -20.90 10.90
CA PHE A 84 -1.23 -19.64 11.28
C PHE A 84 -2.25 -18.64 11.86
N TYR A 85 -3.38 -18.47 11.19
CA TYR A 85 -4.44 -17.55 11.62
C TYR A 85 -5.41 -18.14 12.67
N GLN A 86 -5.13 -19.33 13.24
CA GLN A 86 -5.87 -19.84 14.39
C GLN A 86 -5.58 -19.09 15.70
N ASP A 87 -4.48 -18.34 15.74
CA ASP A 87 -4.15 -17.48 16.88
C ASP A 87 -5.30 -16.51 17.19
N SER A 88 -5.67 -16.41 18.47
CA SER A 88 -6.82 -15.62 18.92
C SER A 88 -6.64 -14.13 18.64
N THR A 89 -5.40 -13.64 18.71
CA THR A 89 -5.07 -12.22 18.42
C THR A 89 -5.24 -11.94 16.94
N LEU A 90 -4.75 -12.83 16.06
CA LEU A 90 -4.90 -12.68 14.62
C LEU A 90 -6.38 -12.76 14.20
N ARG A 91 -7.17 -13.61 14.81
CA ARG A 91 -8.62 -13.67 14.58
C ARG A 91 -9.34 -12.40 15.01
N ALA A 92 -8.95 -11.82 16.15
CA ALA A 92 -9.47 -10.52 16.58
C ALA A 92 -9.10 -9.41 15.59
N ILE A 93 -7.85 -9.38 15.11
CA ILE A 93 -7.38 -8.45 14.08
C ILE A 93 -8.23 -8.55 12.80
N ILE A 94 -8.48 -9.76 12.28
CA ILE A 94 -9.32 -9.97 11.08
C ILE A 94 -10.72 -9.36 11.30
N SER A 95 -11.33 -9.62 12.47
CA SER A 95 -12.64 -9.07 12.80
C SER A 95 -12.63 -7.55 12.89
N ASP A 96 -11.60 -6.96 13.52
CA ASP A 96 -11.47 -5.52 13.70
C ASP A 96 -11.21 -4.80 12.37
N VAL A 97 -10.39 -5.38 11.49
CA VAL A 97 -10.19 -4.89 10.11
C VAL A 97 -11.52 -4.90 9.36
N GLY A 98 -12.27 -6.01 9.39
CA GLY A 98 -13.57 -6.12 8.72
C GLY A 98 -14.57 -5.06 9.17
N ARG A 99 -14.59 -4.74 10.49
CA ARG A 99 -15.46 -3.72 11.06
C ARG A 99 -15.03 -2.30 10.72
N GLN A 100 -13.73 -1.99 10.87
CA GLN A 100 -13.20 -0.63 10.71
C GLN A 100 -13.07 -0.22 9.24
N TYR A 101 -12.78 -1.17 8.37
CA TYR A 101 -12.56 -0.98 6.94
C TYR A 101 -13.66 -1.58 6.07
N ASN A 102 -14.88 -1.65 6.60
CA ASN A 102 -16.05 -2.03 5.80
C ASN A 102 -16.26 -1.07 4.61
N ASP A 103 -15.93 0.19 4.79
CA ASP A 103 -15.91 1.22 3.76
C ASP A 103 -14.51 1.86 3.70
N ILE A 104 -13.99 2.05 2.46
CA ILE A 104 -12.69 2.67 2.18
C ILE A 104 -12.78 3.74 1.07
N ASP A 105 -13.95 4.27 0.79
CA ASP A 105 -14.17 5.23 -0.30
C ASP A 105 -13.32 6.49 -0.10
N ASP A 106 -13.16 6.96 1.14
CA ASP A 106 -12.28 8.08 1.50
C ASP A 106 -10.81 7.80 1.19
N ILE A 107 -10.34 6.56 1.44
CA ILE A 107 -8.97 6.14 1.12
C ILE A 107 -8.80 6.11 -0.40
N GLN A 108 -9.73 5.50 -1.12
CA GLN A 108 -9.68 5.42 -2.59
C GLN A 108 -9.69 6.80 -3.23
N GLN A 109 -10.55 7.72 -2.77
CA GLN A 109 -10.60 9.10 -3.26
C GLN A 109 -9.30 9.86 -2.99
N GLN A 110 -8.74 9.71 -1.77
CA GLN A 110 -7.46 10.33 -1.42
C GLN A 110 -6.30 9.75 -2.24
N LEU A 111 -6.24 8.42 -2.44
CA LEU A 111 -5.26 7.78 -3.31
C LEU A 111 -5.35 8.33 -4.74
N SER A 112 -6.55 8.30 -5.34
CA SER A 112 -6.78 8.80 -6.70
C SER A 112 -6.33 10.25 -6.87
N SER A 113 -6.75 11.14 -5.97
CA SER A 113 -6.39 12.55 -6.03
C SER A 113 -4.90 12.81 -5.80
N SER A 114 -4.26 12.05 -4.90
CA SER A 114 -2.83 12.20 -4.59
C SER A 114 -1.94 11.63 -5.70
N PHE A 115 -2.26 10.47 -6.24
CA PHE A 115 -1.52 9.87 -7.35
C PHE A 115 -1.72 10.64 -8.65
N HIS A 116 -2.87 11.28 -8.85
CA HIS A 116 -3.05 12.23 -9.96
C HIS A 116 -2.05 13.39 -9.85
N ARG A 117 -1.91 13.99 -8.66
CA ARG A 117 -0.91 15.05 -8.44
C ARG A 117 0.52 14.55 -8.58
N LEU A 118 0.83 13.34 -8.07
CA LEU A 118 2.14 12.72 -8.30
C LEU A 118 2.45 12.52 -9.78
N GLY A 119 1.46 12.16 -10.59
CA GLY A 119 1.61 12.05 -12.04
C GLY A 119 2.02 13.37 -12.72
N HIS A 120 1.60 14.52 -12.18
CA HIS A 120 2.09 15.82 -12.63
C HIS A 120 3.52 16.12 -12.15
N LEU A 121 3.87 15.71 -10.92
CA LEU A 121 5.23 15.87 -10.38
C LEU A 121 6.23 14.93 -11.04
N PHE A 122 5.79 13.74 -11.43
CA PHE A 122 6.60 12.67 -12.01
C PHE A 122 5.90 12.09 -13.26
N PRO A 123 5.97 12.77 -14.42
CA PRO A 123 5.22 12.36 -15.61
C PRO A 123 5.54 10.95 -16.13
N ALA A 124 6.78 10.47 -15.89
CA ALA A 124 7.22 9.13 -16.30
C ALA A 124 6.96 8.03 -15.24
N MET A 125 6.36 8.39 -14.09
CA MET A 125 6.08 7.44 -13.01
C MET A 125 4.96 6.48 -13.45
N PRO A 126 5.16 5.14 -13.36
CA PRO A 126 4.07 4.20 -13.59
C PRO A 126 2.96 4.35 -12.52
N MET A 127 1.74 3.96 -12.86
CA MET A 127 0.64 3.97 -11.89
C MET A 127 0.51 2.58 -11.25
N PRO A 128 0.54 2.46 -9.90
CA PRO A 128 0.42 1.16 -9.26
C PRO A 128 -1.03 0.67 -9.26
N HIS A 129 -1.22 -0.63 -9.39
CA HIS A 129 -2.47 -1.27 -9.02
C HIS A 129 -2.51 -1.45 -7.49
N VAL A 130 -3.52 -0.88 -6.85
CA VAL A 130 -3.60 -0.85 -5.39
C VAL A 130 -4.54 -1.92 -4.88
N TYR A 131 -4.14 -2.62 -3.82
CA TYR A 131 -4.98 -3.60 -3.15
C TYR A 131 -4.84 -3.53 -1.62
N THR A 132 -5.83 -4.05 -0.91
CA THR A 132 -5.81 -4.18 0.55
C THR A 132 -5.62 -5.64 0.98
N GLN A 133 -4.98 -5.86 2.13
CA GLN A 133 -4.74 -7.20 2.70
C GLN A 133 -4.71 -7.17 4.23
N ILE A 134 -4.61 -8.35 4.87
CA ILE A 134 -4.40 -8.54 6.30
C ILE A 134 -3.04 -9.24 6.49
N GLY A 135 -2.01 -8.46 6.76
CA GLY A 135 -0.61 -8.90 6.75
C GLY A 135 -0.09 -9.45 8.08
N ALA A 136 -0.96 -9.77 9.05
CA ALA A 136 -0.57 -10.25 10.39
C ALA A 136 0.51 -9.36 11.06
N LEU A 137 0.41 -8.06 10.89
CA LEU A 137 1.31 -7.03 11.39
C LEU A 137 2.75 -7.08 10.84
N ALA A 138 3.00 -7.84 9.76
CA ALA A 138 4.35 -7.97 9.19
C ALA A 138 4.83 -6.65 8.54
N GLN A 139 4.16 -6.18 7.52
CA GLN A 139 4.50 -4.96 6.78
C GLN A 139 3.27 -4.07 6.63
N SER A 140 3.46 -2.74 6.64
CA SER A 140 2.36 -1.78 6.45
C SER A 140 1.99 -1.60 4.98
N ILE A 141 2.99 -1.39 4.15
CA ILE A 141 2.86 -1.21 2.70
C ILE A 141 3.81 -2.18 2.00
N VAL A 142 3.32 -2.83 0.98
CA VAL A 142 4.09 -3.73 0.11
C VAL A 142 4.13 -3.11 -1.28
N VAL A 143 5.32 -2.94 -1.82
CA VAL A 143 5.51 -2.42 -3.19
C VAL A 143 6.22 -3.47 -4.01
N THR A 144 5.64 -3.80 -5.15
CA THR A 144 6.28 -4.61 -6.20
C THR A 144 6.35 -3.77 -7.48
N ASP A 145 6.86 -4.31 -8.57
CA ASP A 145 6.99 -3.59 -9.85
C ASP A 145 5.67 -2.94 -10.32
N THR A 146 4.53 -3.55 -10.03
CA THR A 146 3.22 -3.12 -10.52
C THR A 146 2.15 -2.98 -9.45
N LEU A 147 2.38 -3.46 -8.22
CA LEU A 147 1.37 -3.52 -7.17
C LEU A 147 1.78 -2.71 -5.95
N LEU A 148 0.78 -2.11 -5.31
CA LEU A 148 0.87 -1.43 -4.02
C LEU A 148 -0.14 -2.07 -3.06
N GLY A 149 0.35 -2.87 -2.12
CA GLY A 149 -0.45 -3.56 -1.11
C GLY A 149 -0.54 -2.78 0.19
N ILE A 150 -1.73 -2.66 0.74
CA ILE A 150 -2.02 -1.97 2.01
C ILE A 150 -2.44 -3.01 3.05
N SER A 151 -1.61 -3.22 4.08
CA SER A 151 -1.96 -4.09 5.21
C SER A 151 -2.82 -3.31 6.21
N LEU A 152 -4.15 -3.48 6.13
CA LEU A 152 -5.12 -2.71 6.93
C LEU A 152 -4.96 -2.92 8.43
N ASP A 153 -4.47 -4.08 8.83
CA ASP A 153 -4.17 -4.44 10.22
C ASP A 153 -3.08 -3.57 10.87
N LYS A 154 -2.27 -2.84 10.06
CA LYS A 154 -1.28 -1.87 10.56
C LYS A 154 -1.86 -0.49 10.87
N TYR A 155 -3.15 -0.26 10.64
CA TYR A 155 -3.78 1.07 10.74
C TYR A 155 -5.06 1.09 11.58
N LEU A 156 -5.16 0.20 12.59
CA LEU A 156 -6.35 0.07 13.45
C LEU A 156 -6.48 1.15 14.54
N GLY A 157 -5.49 2.05 14.64
CA GLY A 157 -5.53 3.18 15.56
C GLY A 157 -4.36 3.21 16.55
N SER A 158 -3.97 4.41 17.01
CA SER A 158 -2.82 4.59 17.92
C SER A 158 -2.94 3.84 19.24
N ASP A 159 -4.16 3.65 19.71
CA ASP A 159 -4.47 3.03 21.00
C ASP A 159 -4.93 1.57 20.87
N TYR A 160 -4.77 0.99 19.67
CA TYR A 160 -5.14 -0.40 19.45
C TYR A 160 -4.33 -1.32 20.38
N PRO A 161 -5.01 -2.11 21.27
CA PRO A 161 -4.33 -2.83 22.35
C PRO A 161 -3.26 -3.80 21.89
N VAL A 162 -3.45 -4.41 20.71
CA VAL A 162 -2.50 -5.36 20.14
C VAL A 162 -1.16 -4.70 19.84
N TYR A 163 -1.14 -3.45 19.36
CA TYR A 163 0.11 -2.74 19.10
C TYR A 163 0.91 -2.49 20.38
N LEU A 164 0.22 -2.22 21.51
CA LEU A 164 0.85 -2.09 22.82
C LEU A 164 1.44 -3.42 23.27
N HIS A 165 0.70 -4.51 23.11
CA HIS A 165 1.14 -5.86 23.49
C HIS A 165 2.39 -6.28 22.68
N TYR A 166 2.47 -5.95 21.38
CA TYR A 166 3.63 -6.24 20.53
C TYR A 166 4.77 -5.21 20.67
N GLY A 167 4.69 -4.28 21.63
CA GLY A 167 5.78 -3.35 21.95
C GLY A 167 6.00 -2.22 20.95
N TYR A 168 5.02 -1.89 20.11
CA TYR A 168 5.11 -0.71 19.24
C TYR A 168 5.20 0.56 20.07
N THR A 169 6.23 1.38 19.80
CA THR A 169 6.45 2.66 20.49
C THR A 169 5.32 3.66 20.21
N ALA A 170 5.14 4.65 21.07
CA ALA A 170 4.15 5.72 20.87
C ALA A 170 4.33 6.43 19.51
N ASN A 171 5.59 6.65 19.08
CA ASN A 171 5.88 7.28 17.78
C ASN A 171 5.44 6.40 16.61
N GLN A 172 5.66 5.08 16.67
CA GLN A 172 5.18 4.15 15.65
C GLN A 172 3.65 4.13 15.63
N ARG A 173 3.00 3.93 16.78
CA ARG A 173 1.54 3.85 16.89
C ARG A 173 0.82 5.11 16.42
N ARG A 174 1.40 6.28 16.60
CA ARG A 174 0.85 7.55 16.10
C ARG A 174 0.65 7.51 14.58
N MET A 175 1.50 6.81 13.84
CA MET A 175 1.39 6.64 12.39
C MET A 175 0.53 5.45 12.00
N MET A 176 0.20 4.54 12.92
CA MET A 176 -0.61 3.34 12.67
C MET A 176 -2.12 3.65 12.74
N THR A 177 -2.55 4.70 12.04
CA THR A 177 -3.94 5.17 11.99
C THR A 177 -4.40 5.39 10.56
N ARG A 178 -5.69 5.30 10.32
CA ARG A 178 -6.31 5.44 8.98
C ARG A 178 -5.79 6.62 8.17
N GLN A 179 -5.54 7.75 8.82
CA GLN A 179 -5.06 8.98 8.15
C GLN A 179 -3.65 8.88 7.56
N TYR A 180 -2.85 7.88 7.98
CA TYR A 180 -1.50 7.65 7.46
C TYR A 180 -1.45 6.63 6.32
N ILE A 181 -2.54 5.93 6.00
CA ILE A 181 -2.57 4.94 4.90
C ILE A 181 -2.08 5.57 3.59
N VAL A 182 -2.70 6.65 3.15
CA VAL A 182 -2.35 7.30 1.87
C VAL A 182 -0.96 7.94 1.90
N PRO A 183 -0.57 8.70 2.95
CA PRO A 183 0.81 9.16 3.09
C PRO A 183 1.86 8.05 3.00
N ASP A 184 1.63 6.92 3.67
CA ASP A 184 2.55 5.78 3.64
C ASP A 184 2.58 5.14 2.25
N CYS A 185 1.43 4.98 1.57
CA CYS A 185 1.38 4.51 0.19
C CYS A 185 2.28 5.36 -0.72
N ILE A 186 2.15 6.68 -0.67
CA ILE A 186 2.97 7.59 -1.47
C ILE A 186 4.44 7.48 -1.08
N GLY A 187 4.74 7.52 0.22
CA GLY A 187 6.10 7.49 0.74
C GLY A 187 6.84 6.21 0.35
N PHE A 188 6.25 5.04 0.56
CA PHE A 188 6.86 3.76 0.20
C PHE A 188 6.95 3.55 -1.32
N TYR A 189 5.95 4.04 -2.07
CA TYR A 189 6.00 4.00 -3.53
C TYR A 189 7.12 4.87 -4.09
N LEU A 190 7.31 6.09 -3.56
CA LEU A 190 8.43 6.93 -3.94
C LEU A 190 9.78 6.33 -3.52
N LEU A 191 9.86 5.67 -2.36
CA LEU A 191 11.07 4.96 -1.92
C LEU A 191 11.42 3.77 -2.82
N SER A 192 10.47 3.12 -3.46
CA SER A 192 10.74 2.06 -4.43
C SER A 192 11.34 2.59 -5.73
N LEU A 193 10.94 3.80 -6.14
CA LEU A 193 11.44 4.48 -7.36
C LEU A 193 12.73 5.27 -7.11
N TYR A 194 12.88 5.80 -5.91
CA TYR A 194 14.02 6.58 -5.44
C TYR A 194 14.56 5.94 -4.15
N PRO A 195 15.29 4.83 -4.25
CA PRO A 195 15.74 4.07 -3.09
C PRO A 195 16.71 4.86 -2.22
N MET A 196 16.88 4.40 -0.99
CA MET A 196 17.88 4.98 -0.07
C MET A 196 19.27 4.95 -0.70
N PRO A 197 20.08 6.01 -0.53
CA PRO A 197 21.49 5.98 -0.94
C PRO A 197 22.22 4.80 -0.29
N GLU A 198 23.16 4.18 -0.99
CA GLU A 198 23.91 3.01 -0.50
C GLU A 198 24.59 3.25 0.86
N GLN A 199 25.03 4.49 1.13
CA GLN A 199 25.66 4.87 2.39
C GLN A 199 24.68 5.16 3.53
N ALA A 200 23.37 5.13 3.28
CA ALA A 200 22.36 5.53 4.27
C ALA A 200 22.33 4.63 5.52
N ASP A 201 22.76 3.38 5.41
CA ASP A 201 22.84 2.47 6.56
C ASP A 201 23.99 2.82 7.49
N SER A 202 25.13 3.28 6.95
CA SER A 202 26.29 3.72 7.72
C SER A 202 26.24 5.19 8.12
N VAL A 203 25.42 6.03 7.45
CA VAL A 203 25.30 7.47 7.69
C VAL A 203 23.83 7.85 7.97
N PRO A 204 23.39 7.80 9.23
CA PRO A 204 22.00 8.08 9.60
C PRO A 204 21.49 9.48 9.17
N ALA A 205 22.39 10.43 8.96
CA ALA A 205 22.03 11.76 8.47
C ALA A 205 21.54 11.72 7.01
N LEU A 206 22.18 10.93 6.15
CA LEU A 206 21.74 10.73 4.75
C LEU A 206 20.37 10.07 4.69
N ARG A 207 20.15 9.06 5.53
CA ARG A 207 18.85 8.41 5.65
C ARG A 207 17.75 9.40 6.03
N ARG A 208 17.98 10.20 7.06
CA ARG A 208 17.03 11.24 7.49
C ARG A 208 16.77 12.26 6.40
N TRP A 209 17.85 12.74 5.75
CA TRP A 209 17.76 13.69 4.65
C TRP A 209 16.90 13.16 3.50
N HIS A 210 17.18 11.96 3.02
CA HIS A 210 16.41 11.33 1.96
C HIS A 210 14.93 11.15 2.33
N MET A 211 14.65 10.63 3.54
CA MET A 211 13.30 10.50 4.05
C MET A 211 12.56 11.83 4.12
N GLN A 212 13.22 12.91 4.54
CA GLN A 212 12.58 14.23 4.63
C GLN A 212 12.27 14.83 3.26
N LYS A 213 13.09 14.55 2.22
CA LYS A 213 12.75 14.89 0.84
C LYS A 213 11.50 14.14 0.37
N ILE A 214 11.41 12.83 0.62
CA ILE A 214 10.21 12.04 0.32
C ILE A 214 9.00 12.62 1.05
N GLN A 215 9.11 12.92 2.35
CA GLN A 215 8.04 13.49 3.16
C GLN A 215 7.58 14.88 2.65
N CYS A 216 8.51 15.71 2.15
CA CYS A 216 8.18 16.96 1.49
C CYS A 216 7.29 16.73 0.25
N ILE A 217 7.64 15.77 -0.61
CA ILE A 217 6.81 15.39 -1.77
C ILE A 217 5.46 14.80 -1.34
N VAL A 218 5.42 13.99 -0.27
CA VAL A 218 4.15 13.48 0.28
C VAL A 218 3.24 14.63 0.70
N ASN A 219 3.76 15.63 1.41
CA ASN A 219 2.98 16.82 1.78
C ASN A 219 2.41 17.55 0.55
N GLU A 220 3.24 17.72 -0.50
CA GLU A 220 2.84 18.34 -1.76
C GLU A 220 1.73 17.55 -2.46
N ALA A 221 1.88 16.23 -2.59
CA ALA A 221 0.89 15.35 -3.19
C ALA A 221 -0.42 15.29 -2.40
N MET A 222 -0.34 15.33 -1.06
CA MET A 222 -1.50 15.35 -0.17
C MET A 222 -2.17 16.72 -0.06
N THR A 223 -1.53 17.79 -0.54
CA THR A 223 -1.95 19.21 -0.38
C THR A 223 -2.22 19.59 1.08
N ARG A 224 -1.53 18.93 2.01
CA ARG A 224 -1.60 19.21 3.46
C ARG A 224 -0.30 18.80 4.14
N LYS A 225 0.01 19.41 5.27
CA LYS A 225 1.15 19.05 6.10
C LYS A 225 0.83 17.77 6.89
N VAL A 226 1.35 16.64 6.41
CA VAL A 226 1.30 15.33 7.09
C VAL A 226 2.53 15.16 7.97
N PHE A 227 3.68 15.55 7.42
CA PHE A 227 4.96 15.50 8.09
C PHE A 227 5.50 16.91 8.32
N GLU A 228 5.99 17.16 9.52
CA GLU A 228 6.50 18.47 9.94
C GLU A 228 7.85 18.32 10.62
N SER A 229 8.79 19.16 10.22
CA SER A 229 10.07 19.41 10.88
C SER A 229 10.71 20.67 10.30
N ASP A 230 11.67 21.26 10.99
CA ASP A 230 12.43 22.42 10.49
C ASP A 230 13.08 22.13 9.14
N THR A 231 13.57 20.90 8.94
CA THR A 231 14.16 20.50 7.67
C THR A 231 13.13 20.41 6.56
N ILE A 232 11.96 19.81 6.83
CA ILE A 232 10.88 19.74 5.83
C ILE A 232 10.43 21.15 5.43
N SER A 233 10.26 22.05 6.40
CA SER A 233 9.89 23.45 6.12
C SER A 233 10.94 24.16 5.24
N ARG A 234 12.24 23.91 5.48
CA ARG A 234 13.32 24.44 4.62
C ARG A 234 13.31 23.82 3.22
N LEU A 235 13.01 22.51 3.10
CA LEU A 235 12.90 21.83 1.83
C LEU A 235 11.70 22.34 1.02
N GLU A 236 10.54 22.54 1.65
CA GLU A 236 9.36 23.14 1.02
C GLU A 236 9.66 24.56 0.52
N HIS A 237 10.31 25.38 1.34
CA HIS A 237 10.73 26.73 0.95
C HIS A 237 11.72 26.72 -0.23
N PHE A 238 12.71 25.84 -0.19
CA PHE A 238 13.66 25.65 -1.27
C PHE A 238 12.95 25.29 -2.59
N ARG A 239 12.00 24.35 -2.57
CA ARG A 239 11.23 23.99 -3.77
C ARG A 239 10.42 25.17 -4.32
N MET A 240 9.81 25.98 -3.45
CA MET A 240 9.09 27.19 -3.87
C MET A 240 9.99 28.22 -4.57
N GLN A 241 11.26 28.33 -4.12
CA GLN A 241 12.23 29.23 -4.73
C GLN A 241 12.85 28.69 -6.03
N HIS A 242 12.76 27.38 -6.27
CA HIS A 242 13.33 26.70 -7.43
C HIS A 242 12.25 25.97 -8.25
N PRO A 243 11.28 26.70 -8.85
CA PRO A 243 10.14 26.09 -9.55
C PRO A 243 10.55 25.32 -10.82
N HIS A 244 11.76 25.54 -11.33
CA HIS A 244 12.30 24.81 -12.49
C HIS A 244 12.92 23.46 -12.12
N LEU A 245 13.19 23.22 -10.84
CA LEU A 245 13.72 21.94 -10.38
C LEU A 245 12.59 20.91 -10.34
N SER A 246 12.71 19.87 -11.17
CA SER A 246 11.73 18.77 -11.16
C SER A 246 11.72 18.04 -9.82
N ALA A 247 10.63 17.36 -9.51
CA ALA A 247 10.53 16.55 -8.29
C ALA A 247 11.56 15.41 -8.29
N SER A 248 11.87 14.83 -9.44
CA SER A 248 12.89 13.80 -9.61
C SER A 248 14.30 14.32 -9.28
N GLU A 249 14.67 15.46 -9.86
CA GLU A 249 15.96 16.09 -9.56
C GLU A 249 16.07 16.47 -8.08
N PHE A 250 15.01 17.01 -7.49
CA PHE A 250 14.95 17.32 -6.06
C PHE A 250 15.20 16.08 -5.18
N LEU A 251 14.61 14.93 -5.51
CA LEU A 251 14.85 13.70 -4.73
C LEU A 251 16.28 13.18 -4.85
N LEU A 252 16.99 13.52 -5.92
CA LEU A 252 18.39 13.12 -6.15
C LEU A 252 19.41 14.08 -5.53
N LEU A 253 18.99 15.24 -4.98
CA LEU A 253 19.94 16.19 -4.36
C LEU A 253 20.59 15.58 -3.11
N ASP A 254 21.92 15.70 -3.01
CA ASP A 254 22.68 15.28 -1.84
C ASP A 254 22.59 16.31 -0.69
N SER A 255 22.45 17.60 -1.02
CA SER A 255 22.27 18.70 -0.07
C SER A 255 21.55 19.87 -0.74
N LEU A 256 21.02 20.80 0.06
CA LEU A 256 20.63 22.10 -0.49
C LEU A 256 21.92 22.85 -0.79
N ALA A 257 22.19 23.11 -2.08
CA ALA A 257 23.26 24.06 -2.45
C ALA A 257 22.89 25.44 -1.89
N ASN A 258 23.86 26.07 -1.19
CA ASN A 258 23.73 27.44 -0.71
C ASN A 258 23.69 28.42 -1.89
#